data_7ac1edc4facfa33c331c6c82e18ab41b
#
_entry.id   7ac1edc4facfa33c331c6c82e18ab41b
#
_cell.length_a   1.000
_cell.length_b   1.000
_cell.length_c   1.000
_cell.angle_alpha   90.00
_cell.angle_beta   90.00
_cell.angle_gamma   90.00
#
_symmetry.space_group_name_H-M   'P 1'
#
loop_
_entity.id
_entity.type
_entity.pdbx_description
1 polymer ?
#
loop_
_entity_poly.entity_id
_entity_poly.type
_entity_poly.pdbx_seq_one_letter_code
_entity_poly.pdbx_strand_id
1 'polypeptide(L)'
;MNDNILIFDVWADYAHFRTYPTTISPLTFSMPPRTTMCGLISAIIGLDKNEYLKYFSKKQADIAIRIINPIKTTRIPINLIDTKNISRMNQIKNRIPTLFEFLKDVKYRIYFRHENIELYNNTKEFLEGHKSVYTPCLGLSENIANFCYIGEKKCKEITTENFIKIDSVIPEPKYSRINIDIEEEKEYDSETMPIVMNEKRIVEEYNNIFFEKNGLSIIVKVNKFYEIDDERILFL
;
A
#
# COMPACT_ATOMS: atom_id res chain seq x y z
N MET A 1 -7.63 14.25 14.72
CA MET A 1 -6.37 13.52 14.43
C MET A 1 -5.18 14.45 14.71
N ASN A 2 -4.01 13.88 14.97
CA ASN A 2 -2.77 14.65 15.11
C ASN A 2 -2.48 15.41 13.80
N ASP A 3 -2.03 16.67 13.89
CA ASP A 3 -1.65 17.46 12.73
C ASP A 3 -0.30 17.01 12.12
N ASN A 4 0.42 16.16 12.82
CA ASN A 4 1.69 15.60 12.36
C ASN A 4 1.48 14.30 11.59
N ILE A 5 2.34 14.06 10.61
CA ILE A 5 2.38 12.88 9.78
C ILE A 5 3.80 12.30 9.71
N LEU A 6 3.91 10.98 9.80
CA LEU A 6 5.17 10.27 9.58
C LEU A 6 5.33 9.98 8.10
N ILE A 7 6.52 10.19 7.58
CA ILE A 7 6.89 9.93 6.20
C ILE A 7 8.04 8.93 6.18
N PHE A 8 7.89 7.87 5.43
CA PHE A 8 8.94 6.87 5.24
C PHE A 8 8.85 6.24 3.85
N ASP A 9 9.98 5.89 3.29
CA ASP A 9 10.05 5.13 2.06
C ASP A 9 10.13 3.63 2.38
N VAL A 10 9.49 2.81 1.56
CA VAL A 10 9.58 1.34 1.59
C VAL A 10 9.88 0.82 0.20
N TRP A 11 10.79 -0.17 0.10
CA TRP A 11 11.19 -0.73 -1.18
C TRP A 11 11.56 -2.22 -1.06
N ALA A 12 11.55 -2.90 -2.19
CA ALA A 12 12.04 -4.25 -2.35
C ALA A 12 12.42 -4.50 -3.82
N ASP A 13 13.26 -5.50 -4.06
CA ASP A 13 13.61 -5.95 -5.42
C ASP A 13 12.37 -6.51 -6.14
N TYR A 14 11.52 -7.22 -5.39
CA TYR A 14 10.26 -7.77 -5.88
C TYR A 14 9.12 -7.53 -4.89
N ALA A 15 7.89 -7.37 -5.43
CA ALA A 15 6.67 -7.35 -4.64
C ALA A 15 5.56 -8.13 -5.35
N HIS A 16 4.62 -8.68 -4.55
CA HIS A 16 3.45 -9.35 -5.10
C HIS A 16 2.24 -9.10 -4.20
N PHE A 17 1.35 -8.23 -4.64
CA PHE A 17 0.10 -7.92 -3.95
C PHE A 17 -1.04 -8.63 -4.68
N ARG A 18 -1.30 -9.86 -4.29
CA ARG A 18 -2.20 -10.75 -5.02
C ARG A 18 -3.56 -10.11 -5.30
N THR A 19 -3.92 -10.05 -6.59
CA THR A 19 -5.27 -9.67 -7.00
C THR A 19 -6.25 -10.80 -6.71
N TYR A 20 -7.45 -10.43 -6.27
CA TYR A 20 -8.55 -11.38 -6.12
C TYR A 20 -9.08 -11.66 -7.52
N PRO A 21 -9.26 -12.59 -8.00
CA PRO A 21 -9.77 -13.86 -8.47
C PRO A 21 -8.80 -14.69 -9.35
N THR A 22 -7.52 -14.55 -9.21
CA THR A 22 -6.57 -15.29 -10.04
C THR A 22 -6.18 -16.61 -9.37
N THR A 23 -6.57 -17.74 -9.97
CA THR A 23 -6.35 -19.06 -9.37
C THR A 23 -5.13 -19.79 -9.95
N ILE A 24 -4.90 -19.70 -11.26
CA ILE A 24 -3.88 -20.49 -11.97
C ILE A 24 -2.59 -19.70 -12.17
N SER A 25 -2.70 -18.40 -12.45
CA SER A 25 -1.55 -17.49 -12.63
C SER A 25 -1.79 -16.26 -11.77
N PRO A 26 -1.28 -16.23 -10.54
CA PRO A 26 -1.47 -15.10 -9.64
C PRO A 26 -0.95 -13.80 -10.24
N LEU A 27 -1.86 -12.83 -10.39
CA LEU A 27 -1.54 -11.46 -10.80
C LEU A 27 -1.34 -10.58 -9.57
N THR A 28 -0.61 -9.50 -9.73
CA THR A 28 -0.33 -8.53 -8.68
C THR A 28 -1.05 -7.20 -8.94
N PHE A 29 -1.49 -6.52 -7.89
CA PHE A 29 -1.77 -5.10 -7.97
C PHE A 29 -0.49 -4.32 -8.26
N SER A 30 -0.64 -3.18 -8.93
CA SER A 30 0.47 -2.30 -9.31
C SER A 30 1.12 -1.58 -8.12
N MET A 31 0.44 -1.57 -6.98
CA MET A 31 0.94 -1.00 -5.72
C MET A 31 0.32 -1.70 -4.51
N PRO A 32 0.88 -1.50 -3.30
CA PRO A 32 0.32 -2.11 -2.10
C PRO A 32 -1.06 -1.53 -1.78
N PRO A 33 -2.11 -2.35 -1.62
CA PRO A 33 -3.37 -1.91 -1.05
C PRO A 33 -3.20 -1.32 0.36
N ARG A 34 -4.13 -0.42 0.77
CA ARG A 34 -4.13 0.14 2.12
C ARG A 34 -4.07 -0.95 3.20
N THR A 35 -4.81 -2.03 3.03
CA THR A 35 -4.81 -3.17 3.96
C THR A 35 -3.44 -3.84 4.11
N THR A 36 -2.65 -3.88 3.04
CA THR A 36 -1.27 -4.38 3.08
C THR A 36 -0.36 -3.44 3.85
N MET A 37 -0.52 -2.12 3.67
CA MET A 37 0.26 -1.12 4.42
C MET A 37 -0.06 -1.16 5.92
N CYS A 38 -1.32 -1.36 6.31
CA CYS A 38 -1.69 -1.61 7.70
C CYS A 38 -0.91 -2.81 8.28
N GLY A 39 -0.84 -3.91 7.53
CA GLY A 39 -0.08 -5.09 7.92
C GLY A 39 1.44 -4.84 8.02
N LEU A 40 2.00 -4.08 7.09
CA LEU A 40 3.42 -3.73 7.09
C LEU A 40 3.80 -2.88 8.31
N ILE A 41 3.04 -1.82 8.59
CA ILE A 41 3.25 -0.96 9.75
C ILE A 41 3.12 -1.79 11.04
N SER A 42 2.12 -2.66 11.11
CA SER A 42 1.91 -3.57 12.24
C SER A 42 3.07 -4.53 12.45
N ALA A 43 3.67 -5.04 11.37
CA ALA A 43 4.85 -5.91 11.44
C ALA A 43 6.07 -5.15 11.97
N ILE A 44 6.25 -3.90 11.57
CA ILE A 44 7.33 -3.05 12.07
C ILE A 44 7.22 -2.87 13.59
N ILE A 45 6.05 -2.50 14.10
CA ILE A 45 5.86 -2.20 15.53
C ILE A 45 5.46 -3.42 16.38
N GLY A 46 5.31 -4.60 15.79
CA GLY A 46 5.08 -5.85 16.50
C GLY A 46 3.65 -6.11 16.96
N LEU A 47 2.63 -5.55 16.30
CA LEU A 47 1.24 -5.89 16.60
C LEU A 47 0.92 -7.32 16.16
N ASP A 48 0.16 -8.04 16.99
CA ASP A 48 -0.28 -9.39 16.66
C ASP A 48 -1.15 -9.42 15.39
N LYS A 49 -0.89 -10.43 14.55
CA LYS A 49 -1.60 -10.59 13.27
C LYS A 49 -3.12 -10.73 13.39
N ASN A 50 -3.63 -11.17 14.54
CA ASN A 50 -5.06 -11.37 14.76
C ASN A 50 -5.74 -10.11 15.35
N GLU A 51 -4.95 -9.13 15.80
CA GLU A 51 -5.46 -7.96 16.51
C GLU A 51 -5.23 -6.64 15.80
N TYR A 52 -4.19 -6.55 14.93
CA TYR A 52 -3.79 -5.26 14.35
C TYR A 52 -4.91 -4.53 13.60
N LEU A 53 -5.84 -5.25 12.97
CA LEU A 53 -6.94 -4.63 12.20
C LEU A 53 -7.88 -3.77 13.07
N LYS A 54 -7.93 -4.01 14.38
CA LYS A 54 -8.69 -3.18 15.35
C LYS A 54 -8.20 -1.74 15.40
N TYR A 55 -6.91 -1.52 15.09
CA TYR A 55 -6.25 -0.21 15.19
C TYR A 55 -6.21 0.55 13.86
N PHE A 56 -6.60 -0.07 12.73
CA PHE A 56 -6.43 0.50 11.40
C PHE A 56 -7.74 0.81 10.67
N SER A 57 -8.81 1.10 11.42
CA SER A 57 -10.03 1.62 10.78
C SER A 57 -9.75 2.96 10.07
N LYS A 58 -10.59 3.33 9.09
CA LYS A 58 -10.45 4.64 8.40
C LYS A 58 -10.56 5.86 9.33
N LYS A 59 -11.21 5.70 10.49
CA LYS A 59 -11.32 6.78 11.48
C LYS A 59 -10.06 6.95 12.31
N GLN A 60 -9.30 5.87 12.49
CA GLN A 60 -8.14 5.84 13.39
C GLN A 60 -6.81 6.06 12.66
N ALA A 61 -6.70 5.59 11.42
CA ALA A 61 -5.44 5.60 10.67
C ALA A 61 -5.64 6.16 9.26
N ASP A 62 -4.92 7.20 8.94
CA ASP A 62 -4.80 7.74 7.60
C ASP A 62 -3.51 7.26 6.96
N ILE A 63 -3.61 6.72 5.76
CA ILE A 63 -2.47 6.24 4.97
C ILE A 63 -2.59 6.81 3.56
N ALA A 64 -1.53 7.45 3.07
CA ALA A 64 -1.38 7.80 1.67
C ALA A 64 -0.13 7.14 1.08
N ILE A 65 -0.15 6.89 -0.21
CA ILE A 65 0.92 6.21 -0.93
C ILE A 65 1.32 7.05 -2.13
N ARG A 66 2.62 7.26 -2.30
CA ARG A 66 3.20 7.83 -3.51
C ARG A 66 4.10 6.79 -4.18
N ILE A 67 3.92 6.57 -5.46
CA ILE A 67 4.81 5.74 -6.27
C ILE A 67 6.08 6.54 -6.54
N ILE A 68 7.24 5.98 -6.19
CA ILE A 68 8.54 6.66 -6.39
C ILE A 68 9.26 6.08 -7.61
N ASN A 69 9.29 4.75 -7.72
CA ASN A 69 9.86 4.09 -8.89
C ASN A 69 8.76 3.71 -9.89
N PRO A 70 9.03 3.80 -11.21
CA PRO A 70 8.09 3.35 -12.22
C PRO A 70 7.66 1.90 -12.01
N ILE A 71 6.38 1.65 -12.24
CA ILE A 71 5.80 0.30 -12.13
C ILE A 71 6.36 -0.59 -13.24
N LYS A 72 7.02 -1.67 -12.84
CA LYS A 72 7.55 -2.69 -13.76
C LYS A 72 7.07 -4.05 -13.32
N THR A 73 6.54 -4.83 -14.24
CA THR A 73 6.10 -6.20 -13.99
C THR A 73 7.04 -7.23 -14.62
N THR A 74 7.16 -8.37 -13.99
CA THR A 74 7.86 -9.55 -14.51
C THR A 74 7.12 -10.82 -14.11
N ARG A 75 7.32 -11.90 -14.86
CA ARG A 75 6.69 -13.20 -14.54
C ARG A 75 7.76 -14.21 -14.19
N ILE A 76 7.62 -14.78 -12.99
CA ILE A 76 8.57 -15.75 -12.43
C ILE A 76 7.83 -17.06 -12.16
N PRO A 77 8.30 -18.20 -12.69
CA PRO A 77 7.74 -19.50 -12.37
C PRO A 77 8.18 -19.94 -10.96
N ILE A 78 7.20 -20.26 -10.12
CA ILE A 78 7.41 -20.79 -8.76
C ILE A 78 6.88 -22.21 -8.71
N ASN A 79 7.68 -23.14 -8.18
CA ASN A 79 7.27 -24.50 -7.96
C ASN A 79 6.53 -24.64 -6.63
N LEU A 80 5.20 -24.60 -6.67
CA LEU A 80 4.37 -24.82 -5.51
C LEU A 80 4.31 -26.29 -5.12
N ILE A 81 4.14 -26.57 -3.83
CA ILE A 81 3.88 -27.91 -3.33
C ILE A 81 2.43 -28.28 -3.63
N ASP A 82 2.20 -29.49 -4.17
CA ASP A 82 0.84 -30.00 -4.35
C ASP A 82 0.25 -30.39 -3.00
N THR A 83 -0.74 -29.63 -2.54
CA THR A 83 -1.44 -29.81 -1.27
C THR A 83 -2.78 -30.53 -1.38
N LYS A 84 -3.11 -31.12 -2.53
CA LYS A 84 -4.39 -31.85 -2.73
C LYS A 84 -4.58 -33.00 -1.75
N ASN A 85 -3.50 -33.62 -1.29
CA ASN A 85 -3.52 -34.71 -0.31
C ASN A 85 -2.76 -34.32 0.95
N ILE A 86 -3.43 -33.70 1.90
CA ILE A 86 -2.86 -33.24 3.18
C ILE A 86 -2.17 -34.37 3.95
N SER A 87 -2.73 -35.59 3.93
CA SER A 87 -2.16 -36.78 4.59
C SER A 87 -0.80 -37.22 4.02
N ARG A 88 -0.40 -36.71 2.87
CA ARG A 88 0.86 -37.01 2.20
C ARG A 88 1.84 -35.84 2.13
N MET A 89 1.60 -34.77 2.87
CA MET A 89 2.47 -33.57 2.85
C MET A 89 3.91 -33.87 3.33
N ASN A 90 4.10 -34.91 4.14
CA ASN A 90 5.42 -35.38 4.53
C ASN A 90 6.20 -36.09 3.37
N GLN A 91 5.51 -36.41 2.29
CA GLN A 91 6.07 -37.06 1.09
C GLN A 91 5.86 -36.11 -0.11
N ILE A 92 6.57 -35.00 -0.15
CA ILE A 92 6.50 -34.05 -1.27
C ILE A 92 7.02 -34.72 -2.55
N LYS A 93 6.11 -35.31 -3.33
CA LYS A 93 6.45 -35.98 -4.60
C LYS A 93 6.18 -35.07 -5.80
N ASN A 94 5.11 -34.30 -5.77
CA ASN A 94 4.68 -33.51 -6.92
C ASN A 94 4.82 -32.02 -6.64
N ARG A 95 5.24 -31.30 -7.66
CA ARG A 95 5.27 -29.85 -7.67
C ARG A 95 4.42 -29.34 -8.80
N ILE A 96 3.81 -28.16 -8.58
CA ILE A 96 2.96 -27.49 -9.57
C ILE A 96 3.69 -26.20 -9.97
N PRO A 97 4.32 -26.17 -11.17
CA PRO A 97 4.90 -24.95 -11.70
C PRO A 97 3.78 -23.93 -11.92
N THR A 98 3.86 -22.80 -11.26
CA THR A 98 2.88 -21.73 -11.34
C THR A 98 3.57 -20.44 -11.72
N LEU A 99 3.07 -19.76 -12.76
CA LEU A 99 3.64 -18.51 -13.22
C LEU A 99 3.04 -17.35 -12.43
N PHE A 100 3.84 -16.74 -11.56
CA PHE A 100 3.46 -15.58 -10.77
C PHE A 100 3.89 -14.30 -11.46
N GLU A 101 3.05 -13.28 -11.40
CA GLU A 101 3.42 -11.93 -11.78
C GLU A 101 3.94 -11.17 -10.56
N PHE A 102 5.11 -10.55 -10.69
CA PHE A 102 5.74 -9.73 -9.67
C PHE A 102 5.92 -8.31 -10.17
N LEU A 103 5.87 -7.37 -9.23
CA LEU A 103 6.46 -6.05 -9.43
C LEU A 103 7.96 -6.14 -9.19
N LYS A 104 8.73 -5.34 -9.94
CA LYS A 104 10.20 -5.31 -9.87
C LYS A 104 10.71 -3.91 -9.52
N ASP A 105 11.77 -3.84 -8.70
CA ASP A 105 12.45 -2.61 -8.29
C ASP A 105 11.47 -1.58 -7.70
N VAL A 106 10.57 -2.04 -6.84
CA VAL A 106 9.51 -1.19 -6.28
C VAL A 106 10.02 -0.25 -5.19
N LYS A 107 9.54 0.98 -5.21
CA LYS A 107 9.73 1.95 -4.12
C LYS A 107 8.50 2.82 -3.98
N TYR A 108 8.01 2.92 -2.74
CA TYR A 108 6.84 3.72 -2.38
C TYR A 108 7.19 4.64 -1.22
N ARG A 109 6.66 5.86 -1.24
CA ARG A 109 6.64 6.76 -0.09
C ARG A 109 5.30 6.64 0.60
N ILE A 110 5.35 6.41 1.91
CA ILE A 110 4.20 6.21 2.76
C ILE A 110 4.05 7.41 3.67
N TYR A 111 2.84 7.92 3.74
CA TYR A 111 2.43 8.98 4.66
C TYR A 111 1.46 8.36 5.65
N PHE A 112 1.82 8.40 6.92
CA PHE A 112 1.07 7.73 7.97
C PHE A 112 0.76 8.67 9.13
N ARG A 113 -0.50 8.69 9.53
CA ARG A 113 -0.93 9.35 10.76
C ARG A 113 -1.95 8.49 11.48
N HIS A 114 -1.99 8.58 12.81
CA HIS A 114 -2.86 7.75 13.63
C HIS A 114 -3.48 8.56 14.75
N GLU A 115 -4.75 8.24 15.12
CA GLU A 115 -5.46 8.92 16.19
C GLU A 115 -4.87 8.58 17.56
N ASN A 116 -4.51 7.29 17.77
CA ASN A 116 -3.84 6.85 19.00
C ASN A 116 -2.39 7.34 18.98
N ILE A 117 -2.08 8.29 19.89
CA ILE A 117 -0.77 8.92 19.98
C ILE A 117 0.34 7.95 20.44
N GLU A 118 0.00 6.94 21.24
CA GLU A 118 0.97 5.94 21.69
C GLU A 118 1.41 5.06 20.51
N LEU A 119 0.48 4.57 19.70
CA LEU A 119 0.77 3.80 18.49
C LEU A 119 1.55 4.66 17.48
N TYR A 120 1.18 5.92 17.32
CA TYR A 120 1.88 6.86 16.45
C TYR A 120 3.35 7.04 16.90
N ASN A 121 3.59 7.32 18.18
CA ASN A 121 4.93 7.52 18.72
C ASN A 121 5.77 6.24 18.68
N ASN A 122 5.16 5.09 18.95
CA ASN A 122 5.84 3.79 18.82
C ASN A 122 6.26 3.54 17.36
N THR A 123 5.37 3.83 16.41
CA THR A 123 5.71 3.71 14.98
C THR A 123 6.86 4.62 14.60
N LYS A 124 6.87 5.87 15.09
CA LYS A 124 7.95 6.82 14.88
C LYS A 124 9.28 6.28 15.40
N GLU A 125 9.32 5.81 16.65
CA GLU A 125 10.53 5.26 17.29
C GLU A 125 11.13 4.09 16.49
N PHE A 126 10.27 3.16 16.05
CA PHE A 126 10.72 2.02 15.24
C PHE A 126 11.25 2.45 13.87
N LEU A 127 10.60 3.41 13.22
CA LEU A 127 11.05 3.94 11.93
C LEU A 127 12.38 4.70 12.06
N GLU A 128 12.51 5.60 13.05
CA GLU A 128 13.74 6.35 13.33
C GLU A 128 14.92 5.44 13.70
N GLY A 129 14.64 4.42 14.51
CA GLY A 129 15.63 3.43 14.92
C GLY A 129 15.96 2.40 13.85
N HIS A 130 15.30 2.43 12.69
CA HIS A 130 15.39 1.40 11.64
C HIS A 130 15.21 -0.01 12.22
N LYS A 131 14.21 -0.18 13.08
CA LYS A 131 13.92 -1.43 13.79
C LYS A 131 12.59 -2.02 13.31
N SER A 132 12.46 -3.33 13.38
CA SER A 132 11.18 -4.03 13.18
C SER A 132 11.12 -5.24 14.08
N VAL A 133 9.93 -5.55 14.61
CA VAL A 133 9.68 -6.75 15.41
C VAL A 133 9.57 -7.97 14.50
N TYR A 134 8.79 -7.86 13.42
CA TYR A 134 8.68 -8.89 12.39
C TYR A 134 9.34 -8.41 11.12
N THR A 135 9.87 -9.34 10.34
CA THR A 135 10.48 -9.02 9.03
C THR A 135 9.44 -8.38 8.11
N PRO A 136 9.63 -7.12 7.69
CA PRO A 136 8.73 -6.48 6.74
C PRO A 136 8.85 -7.15 5.37
N CYS A 137 7.71 -7.36 4.70
CA CYS A 137 7.68 -7.91 3.35
C CYS A 137 6.59 -7.22 2.51
N LEU A 138 6.78 -7.17 1.20
CA LEU A 138 5.83 -6.62 0.24
C LEU A 138 5.01 -7.75 -0.42
N GLY A 139 4.00 -8.19 0.32
CA GLY A 139 3.05 -9.23 -0.07
C GLY A 139 3.49 -10.61 0.36
N LEU A 140 4.27 -11.33 -0.45
CA LEU A 140 4.77 -12.65 -0.09
C LEU A 140 5.96 -12.54 0.87
N SER A 141 6.15 -13.55 1.73
CA SER A 141 7.19 -13.58 2.76
C SER A 141 8.62 -13.54 2.20
N GLU A 142 8.82 -14.02 1.00
CA GLU A 142 10.10 -14.00 0.27
C GLU A 142 10.44 -12.63 -0.31
N ASN A 143 9.47 -11.75 -0.45
CA ASN A 143 9.67 -10.36 -0.91
C ASN A 143 10.03 -9.46 0.28
N ILE A 144 11.22 -9.69 0.86
CA ILE A 144 11.69 -8.92 2.00
C ILE A 144 11.79 -7.44 1.61
N ALA A 145 11.20 -6.60 2.44
CA ALA A 145 11.21 -5.16 2.26
C ALA A 145 12.22 -4.48 3.18
N ASN A 146 12.75 -3.37 2.72
CA ASN A 146 13.48 -2.43 3.54
C ASN A 146 12.70 -1.11 3.62
N PHE A 147 13.00 -0.28 4.62
CA PHE A 147 12.36 1.01 4.79
C PHE A 147 13.36 2.07 5.30
N CYS A 148 13.04 3.33 5.09
CA CYS A 148 13.83 4.45 5.58
C CYS A 148 12.90 5.55 6.09
N TYR A 149 13.08 5.98 7.31
CA TYR A 149 12.38 7.14 7.86
C TYR A 149 12.87 8.42 7.17
N ILE A 150 11.92 9.22 6.69
CA ILE A 150 12.21 10.51 6.04
C ILE A 150 12.03 11.65 7.04
N GLY A 151 10.99 11.59 7.88
CA GLY A 151 10.73 12.61 8.87
C GLY A 151 9.29 12.66 9.35
N GLU A 152 9.07 13.54 10.31
CA GLU A 152 7.76 13.96 10.76
C GLU A 152 7.49 15.37 10.29
N LYS A 153 6.33 15.63 9.72
CA LYS A 153 5.95 16.91 9.15
C LYS A 153 4.53 17.31 9.57
N LYS A 154 4.23 18.60 9.44
CA LYS A 154 2.86 19.08 9.60
C LYS A 154 2.05 18.79 8.34
N CYS A 155 0.83 18.32 8.55
CA CYS A 155 -0.12 17.98 7.50
C CYS A 155 -1.32 18.92 7.61
N LYS A 156 -1.51 19.79 6.61
CA LYS A 156 -2.61 20.75 6.58
C LYS A 156 -3.70 20.29 5.63
N GLU A 157 -4.93 20.28 6.10
CA GLU A 157 -6.09 20.06 5.26
C GLU A 157 -6.44 21.36 4.51
N ILE A 158 -6.61 21.29 3.20
CA ILE A 158 -6.94 22.41 2.32
C ILE A 158 -8.16 22.04 1.49
N THR A 159 -9.14 22.93 1.45
CA THR A 159 -10.33 22.81 0.60
C THR A 159 -10.13 23.64 -0.65
N THR A 160 -10.53 23.12 -1.81
CA THR A 160 -10.40 23.78 -3.10
C THR A 160 -11.50 23.32 -4.06
N GLU A 161 -11.80 24.15 -5.05
CA GLU A 161 -12.67 23.77 -6.19
C GLU A 161 -11.88 23.71 -7.51
N ASN A 162 -10.58 23.96 -7.46
CA ASN A 162 -9.72 24.04 -8.63
C ASN A 162 -9.04 22.69 -8.91
N PHE A 163 -8.54 22.58 -10.14
CA PHE A 163 -7.61 21.53 -10.47
C PHE A 163 -6.28 21.75 -9.74
N ILE A 164 -5.77 20.71 -9.11
CA ILE A 164 -4.51 20.74 -8.38
C ILE A 164 -3.67 19.52 -8.71
N LYS A 165 -2.38 19.68 -8.55
CA LYS A 165 -1.40 18.64 -8.71
C LYS A 165 -1.33 17.81 -7.42
N ILE A 166 -1.60 16.51 -7.51
CA ILE A 166 -1.51 15.54 -6.42
C ILE A 166 -0.35 14.59 -6.66
N ASP A 167 0.45 14.36 -5.63
CA ASP A 167 1.67 13.57 -5.69
C ASP A 167 1.46 12.10 -5.25
N SER A 168 0.41 11.83 -4.47
CA SER A 168 0.01 10.49 -4.08
C SER A 168 -0.94 9.87 -5.13
N VAL A 169 -1.20 8.58 -4.96
CA VAL A 169 -2.31 7.92 -5.66
C VAL A 169 -3.64 8.50 -5.24
N ILE A 170 -4.67 8.39 -6.08
CA ILE A 170 -5.93 9.11 -5.94
C ILE A 170 -7.08 8.11 -5.74
N PRO A 171 -7.67 8.03 -4.54
CA PRO A 171 -8.88 7.25 -4.33
C PRO A 171 -10.09 7.92 -5.01
N GLU A 172 -10.93 7.11 -5.66
CA GLU A 172 -12.16 7.60 -6.27
C GLU A 172 -13.13 8.11 -5.19
N PRO A 173 -13.68 9.33 -5.34
CA PRO A 173 -14.67 9.84 -4.41
C PRO A 173 -15.95 9.00 -4.43
N LYS A 174 -16.51 8.72 -3.26
CA LYS A 174 -17.65 7.81 -3.08
C LYS A 174 -18.92 8.19 -3.85
N TYR A 175 -19.12 9.47 -4.19
CA TYR A 175 -20.37 10.01 -4.76
C TYR A 175 -20.16 10.87 -6.02
N SER A 176 -18.95 10.91 -6.57
CA SER A 176 -18.65 11.68 -7.77
C SER A 176 -17.60 10.97 -8.60
N ARG A 177 -17.60 11.21 -9.92
CA ARG A 177 -16.52 10.74 -10.78
C ARG A 177 -15.29 11.62 -10.58
N ILE A 178 -14.11 11.01 -10.66
CA ILE A 178 -12.85 11.75 -10.70
C ILE A 178 -12.80 12.55 -12.01
N ASN A 179 -12.38 13.80 -11.90
CA ASN A 179 -12.10 14.65 -13.04
C ASN A 179 -10.60 14.91 -13.09
N ILE A 180 -9.91 14.22 -13.99
CA ILE A 180 -8.45 14.27 -14.19
C ILE A 180 -8.20 15.10 -15.44
N ASP A 181 -7.21 15.98 -15.36
CA ASP A 181 -6.62 16.65 -16.53
C ASP A 181 -5.52 15.75 -17.09
N ILE A 182 -5.77 15.19 -18.28
CA ILE A 182 -4.89 14.17 -18.88
C ILE A 182 -3.78 14.88 -19.66
N GLU A 183 -2.53 14.60 -19.28
CA GLU A 183 -1.32 15.08 -19.95
C GLU A 183 -0.80 13.98 -20.88
N GLU A 184 -0.46 14.31 -22.14
CA GLU A 184 -0.12 13.33 -23.19
C GLU A 184 1.11 12.45 -22.90
N GLU A 185 2.03 12.90 -22.05
CA GLU A 185 3.28 12.17 -21.75
C GLU A 185 3.18 11.25 -20.53
N LYS A 186 1.99 11.11 -19.93
CA LYS A 186 1.78 10.34 -18.71
C LYS A 186 0.99 9.06 -18.96
N GLU A 187 1.34 8.01 -18.21
CA GLU A 187 0.67 6.71 -18.27
C GLU A 187 -0.27 6.52 -17.06
N TYR A 188 -1.54 6.79 -17.27
CA TYR A 188 -2.57 6.64 -16.24
C TYR A 188 -3.13 5.23 -16.21
N ASP A 189 -3.43 4.75 -15.01
CA ASP A 189 -4.14 3.49 -14.80
C ASP A 189 -5.05 3.57 -13.57
N SER A 190 -5.91 2.60 -13.39
CA SER A 190 -6.76 2.49 -12.23
C SER A 190 -7.02 1.04 -11.84
N GLU A 191 -7.01 0.76 -10.55
CA GLU A 191 -7.26 -0.58 -10.01
C GLU A 191 -8.21 -0.53 -8.82
N THR A 192 -9.15 -1.48 -8.77
CA THR A 192 -10.04 -1.63 -7.63
C THR A 192 -9.35 -2.43 -6.54
N MET A 193 -9.05 -1.79 -5.42
CA MET A 193 -8.24 -2.36 -4.33
C MET A 193 -9.00 -2.44 -3.01
N PRO A 194 -8.67 -3.40 -2.13
CA PRO A 194 -9.22 -3.46 -0.77
C PRO A 194 -8.66 -2.30 0.08
N ILE A 195 -9.58 -1.55 0.69
CA ILE A 195 -9.26 -0.39 1.54
C ILE A 195 -9.48 -0.69 3.01
N VAL A 196 -10.59 -1.37 3.33
CA VAL A 196 -10.94 -1.76 4.70
C VAL A 196 -11.13 -3.26 4.79
N MET A 197 -10.58 -3.84 5.83
CA MET A 197 -10.69 -5.26 6.16
C MET A 197 -11.05 -5.38 7.63
N ASN A 198 -11.98 -6.27 7.97
CA ASN A 198 -12.35 -6.55 9.36
C ASN A 198 -11.41 -7.55 10.04
N GLU A 199 -11.61 -7.76 11.34
CA GLU A 199 -10.81 -8.68 12.16
C GLU A 199 -10.80 -10.13 11.65
N LYS A 200 -11.84 -10.55 10.94
CA LYS A 200 -11.92 -11.88 10.28
C LYS A 200 -11.20 -11.94 8.93
N ARG A 201 -10.51 -10.85 8.55
CA ARG A 201 -9.83 -10.67 7.25
C ARG A 201 -10.77 -10.73 6.06
N ILE A 202 -12.01 -10.32 6.26
CA ILE A 202 -12.97 -10.12 5.18
C ILE A 202 -12.90 -8.66 4.76
N VAL A 203 -12.75 -8.42 3.46
CA VAL A 203 -12.73 -7.06 2.92
C VAL A 203 -14.14 -6.49 2.99
N GLU A 204 -14.29 -5.34 3.63
CA GLU A 204 -15.56 -4.63 3.81
C GLU A 204 -15.72 -3.48 2.81
N GLU A 205 -14.60 -2.90 2.36
CA GLU A 205 -14.63 -1.80 1.42
C GLU A 205 -13.52 -1.94 0.37
N TYR A 206 -13.93 -1.80 -0.89
CA TYR A 206 -13.05 -1.64 -2.03
C TYR A 206 -13.17 -0.21 -2.54
N ASN A 207 -12.10 0.32 -3.11
CA ASN A 207 -12.14 1.59 -3.84
C ASN A 207 -11.33 1.47 -5.13
N ASN A 208 -11.73 2.24 -6.12
CA ASN A 208 -10.96 2.40 -7.34
C ASN A 208 -9.88 3.45 -7.11
N ILE A 209 -8.62 3.08 -7.36
CA ILE A 209 -7.46 3.93 -7.11
C ILE A 209 -6.82 4.28 -8.44
N PHE A 210 -6.73 5.58 -8.72
CA PHE A 210 -6.09 6.12 -9.91
C PHE A 210 -4.64 6.46 -9.60
N PHE A 211 -3.76 6.18 -10.53
CA PHE A 211 -2.33 6.46 -10.39
C PHE A 211 -1.67 6.66 -11.75
N GLU A 212 -0.50 7.27 -11.72
CA GLU A 212 0.38 7.40 -12.87
C GLU A 212 1.53 6.40 -12.70
N LYS A 213 1.81 5.59 -13.75
CA LYS A 213 2.71 4.42 -13.66
C LYS A 213 4.17 4.76 -13.39
N ASN A 214 4.61 5.95 -13.78
CA ASN A 214 5.98 6.41 -13.56
C ASN A 214 6.16 7.18 -12.23
N GLY A 215 5.09 7.30 -11.42
CA GLY A 215 5.09 8.01 -10.16
C GLY A 215 5.04 9.53 -10.29
N LEU A 216 4.66 10.03 -11.46
CA LEU A 216 4.45 11.46 -11.70
C LEU A 216 3.15 11.91 -11.04
N SER A 217 3.10 13.19 -10.65
CA SER A 217 1.91 13.77 -10.04
C SER A 217 0.78 13.90 -11.05
N ILE A 218 -0.46 13.80 -10.58
CA ILE A 218 -1.68 13.88 -11.40
C ILE A 218 -2.40 15.19 -11.13
N ILE A 219 -2.83 15.87 -12.19
CA ILE A 219 -3.67 17.06 -12.08
C ILE A 219 -5.13 16.61 -12.00
N VAL A 220 -5.78 16.91 -10.88
CA VAL A 220 -7.13 16.42 -10.60
C VAL A 220 -7.96 17.48 -9.88
N LYS A 221 -9.27 17.48 -10.14
CA LYS A 221 -10.23 18.32 -9.41
C LYS A 221 -10.73 17.53 -8.19
N VAL A 222 -10.38 18.03 -6.99
CA VAL A 222 -10.82 17.48 -5.70
C VAL A 222 -11.34 18.60 -4.82
N ASN A 223 -12.25 18.27 -3.92
CA ASN A 223 -12.79 19.26 -2.98
C ASN A 223 -11.87 19.50 -1.79
N LYS A 224 -10.98 18.54 -1.51
CA LYS A 224 -10.13 18.54 -0.33
C LYS A 224 -8.86 17.71 -0.58
N PHE A 225 -7.75 18.22 -0.10
CA PHE A 225 -6.45 17.53 -0.12
C PHE A 225 -5.63 17.88 1.13
N TYR A 226 -4.49 17.24 1.29
CA TYR A 226 -3.57 17.50 2.38
C TYR A 226 -2.22 17.96 1.83
N GLU A 227 -1.71 19.05 2.38
CA GLU A 227 -0.43 19.64 2.02
C GLU A 227 0.61 19.35 3.10
N ILE A 228 1.77 18.88 2.67
CA ILE A 228 2.90 18.51 3.50
C ILE A 228 4.15 19.09 2.81
N ASP A 229 4.68 20.20 3.32
CA ASP A 229 5.73 20.98 2.68
C ASP A 229 5.32 21.29 1.20
N ASP A 230 6.05 20.75 0.22
CA ASP A 230 5.78 20.97 -1.22
C ASP A 230 4.95 19.81 -1.84
N GLU A 231 4.59 18.79 -1.08
CA GLU A 231 3.83 17.63 -1.57
C GLU A 231 2.35 17.74 -1.22
N ARG A 232 1.49 17.30 -2.14
CA ARG A 232 0.03 17.26 -1.97
C ARG A 232 -0.47 15.85 -2.09
N ILE A 233 -1.20 15.38 -1.10
CA ILE A 233 -1.62 13.99 -1.00
C ILE A 233 -3.11 13.84 -0.74
N LEU A 234 -3.61 12.62 -1.04
CA LEU A 234 -4.94 12.14 -0.66
C LEU A 234 -4.78 10.85 0.12
N PHE A 235 -5.56 10.69 1.20
CA PHE A 235 -5.59 9.46 1.97
C PHE A 235 -6.54 8.43 1.36
N LEU A 236 -6.17 7.16 1.50
CA LEU A 236 -6.91 5.96 1.03
C LEU A 236 -8.07 5.57 1.97
#